data_3ee0b6e85cff4021878a6f09ae2631dd
#
_entry.id   3ee0b6e85cff4021878a6f09ae2631dd
#
_cell.length_a   1.000
_cell.length_b   1.000
_cell.length_c   1.000
_cell.angle_alpha   90.00
_cell.angle_beta   90.00
_cell.angle_gamma   90.00
#
_symmetry.space_group_name_H-M   'P 1'
#
loop_
_entity.id
_entity.type
_entity.pdbx_description
1 polymer ?
#
loop_
_entity_poly.entity_id
_entity_poly.type
_entity_poly.pdbx_seq_one_letter_code
_entity_poly.pdbx_strand_id
1 'polypeptide(L)'
;MANRIFLSLAIIALMLTAAVTGWIIFGRATQSVTMSGDGLVVTASDMGGGFSLVDENGKPATEQNYSSKFALVYFGYSFCPDVCPTGLQTISSAIEKLGPDADKVVPVFISVDPERDTPDQLKEYTNLFHDRMEGLTGSKSQIDELTKSFRVYYAIRKDQDPENYPVDHSSFTYLMDGDWKIRAVFRHEVTPDQMAKAIKTVL
;
A
#
# COMPACT_ATOMS: atom_id res chain seq x y z
N MET A 1 55.86 -29.68 -8.22
CA MET A 1 54.52 -29.90 -8.79
C MET A 1 53.41 -29.52 -7.77
N ALA A 2 53.50 -29.92 -6.49
CA ALA A 2 52.49 -29.61 -5.45
C ALA A 2 52.16 -28.11 -5.31
N ASN A 3 53.14 -27.20 -5.24
CA ASN A 3 52.93 -25.76 -5.07
C ASN A 3 52.08 -25.11 -6.20
N ARG A 4 52.21 -25.62 -7.44
CA ARG A 4 51.41 -25.08 -8.57
C ARG A 4 49.93 -25.53 -8.45
N ILE A 5 49.70 -26.75 -7.98
CA ILE A 5 48.31 -27.28 -7.77
C ILE A 5 47.63 -26.50 -6.63
N PHE A 6 48.32 -26.26 -5.51
CA PHE A 6 47.79 -25.45 -4.41
C PHE A 6 47.47 -24.01 -4.83
N LEU A 7 48.35 -23.38 -5.63
CA LEU A 7 48.13 -22.03 -6.14
C LEU A 7 46.89 -21.99 -7.06
N SER A 8 46.74 -22.97 -7.95
CA SER A 8 45.56 -23.05 -8.85
C SER A 8 44.25 -23.25 -8.09
N LEU A 9 44.24 -24.11 -7.06
CA LEU A 9 43.06 -24.32 -6.21
C LEU A 9 42.70 -23.08 -5.41
N ALA A 10 43.67 -22.33 -4.89
CA ALA A 10 43.43 -21.10 -4.19
C ALA A 10 42.82 -19.99 -5.10
N ILE A 11 43.31 -19.89 -6.36
CA ILE A 11 42.75 -18.93 -7.34
C ILE A 11 41.29 -19.31 -7.72
N ILE A 12 41.02 -20.61 -7.92
CA ILE A 12 39.65 -21.07 -8.23
C ILE A 12 38.70 -20.79 -7.05
N ALA A 13 39.13 -21.03 -5.82
CA ALA A 13 38.34 -20.74 -4.63
C ALA A 13 38.07 -19.24 -4.51
N LEU A 14 39.05 -18.38 -4.79
CA LEU A 14 38.90 -16.92 -4.76
C LEU A 14 37.93 -16.42 -5.86
N MET A 15 37.98 -17.00 -7.05
CA MET A 15 37.04 -16.66 -8.14
C MET A 15 35.63 -17.13 -7.85
N LEU A 16 35.45 -18.30 -7.23
CA LEU A 16 34.13 -18.79 -6.82
C LEU A 16 33.53 -17.91 -5.71
N THR A 17 34.31 -17.51 -4.72
CA THR A 17 33.84 -16.59 -3.67
C THR A 17 33.49 -15.20 -4.25
N ALA A 18 34.28 -14.67 -5.17
CA ALA A 18 33.99 -13.41 -5.85
C ALA A 18 32.71 -13.52 -6.73
N ALA A 19 32.51 -14.64 -7.42
CA ALA A 19 31.31 -14.89 -8.22
C ALA A 19 30.06 -15.02 -7.34
N VAL A 20 30.13 -15.73 -6.21
CA VAL A 20 29.02 -15.87 -5.27
C VAL A 20 28.69 -14.56 -4.58
N THR A 21 29.69 -13.79 -4.14
CA THR A 21 29.45 -12.46 -3.57
C THR A 21 28.94 -11.47 -4.61
N GLY A 22 29.45 -11.50 -5.83
CA GLY A 22 28.92 -10.75 -6.96
C GLY A 22 27.45 -11.10 -7.23
N TRP A 23 27.10 -12.41 -7.25
CA TRP A 23 25.72 -12.85 -7.47
C TRP A 23 24.79 -12.45 -6.33
N ILE A 24 25.25 -12.47 -5.06
CA ILE A 24 24.48 -12.04 -3.88
C ILE A 24 24.28 -10.52 -3.91
N ILE A 25 25.30 -9.75 -4.31
CA ILE A 25 25.24 -8.28 -4.35
C ILE A 25 24.44 -7.80 -5.58
N PHE A 26 24.66 -8.36 -6.76
CA PHE A 26 23.98 -7.97 -8.00
C PHE A 26 22.64 -8.69 -8.22
N GLY A 27 22.45 -9.90 -7.70
CA GLY A 27 21.17 -10.61 -7.76
C GLY A 27 20.10 -10.01 -6.85
N ARG A 28 20.45 -9.09 -5.94
CA ARG A 28 19.52 -8.26 -5.16
C ARG A 28 19.12 -6.97 -5.87
N ALA A 29 19.70 -6.65 -6.97
CA ALA A 29 19.40 -5.42 -7.68
C ALA A 29 18.58 -5.70 -8.93
N THR A 30 17.55 -4.92 -9.06
CA THR A 30 16.60 -4.71 -10.14
C THR A 30 15.24 -5.37 -9.91
N GLN A 31 14.53 -4.82 -8.94
CA GLN A 31 13.08 -4.88 -9.03
C GLN A 31 12.67 -3.87 -10.11
N SER A 32 12.31 -4.41 -11.26
CA SER A 32 11.89 -3.60 -12.40
C SER A 32 10.52 -3.00 -12.11
N VAL A 33 10.45 -1.67 -12.04
CA VAL A 33 9.20 -0.93 -12.16
C VAL A 33 8.75 -1.10 -13.61
N THR A 34 7.75 -1.93 -13.85
CA THR A 34 7.16 -2.04 -15.18
C THR A 34 6.01 -1.04 -15.25
N MET A 35 6.19 0.06 -15.98
CA MET A 35 5.09 0.93 -16.34
C MET A 35 4.23 0.22 -17.38
N SER A 36 3.09 -0.32 -16.96
CA SER A 36 2.00 -0.62 -17.87
C SER A 36 1.15 0.65 -17.98
N GLY A 37 0.68 1.01 -19.19
CA GLY A 37 -0.05 2.26 -19.42
C GLY A 37 -1.31 2.47 -18.56
N ASP A 38 -1.71 1.49 -17.77
CA ASP A 38 -2.96 1.44 -17.01
C ASP A 38 -2.77 1.47 -15.48
N GLY A 39 -1.55 1.70 -14.98
CA GLY A 39 -1.22 1.73 -13.56
C GLY A 39 0.25 1.41 -13.32
N LEU A 40 0.85 1.99 -12.27
CA LEU A 40 2.23 1.73 -11.91
C LEU A 40 2.29 0.44 -11.09
N VAL A 41 2.62 -0.69 -11.72
CA VAL A 41 2.95 -1.92 -10.98
C VAL A 41 4.33 -1.71 -10.38
N VAL A 42 4.38 -1.48 -9.07
CA VAL A 42 5.63 -1.30 -8.33
C VAL A 42 5.90 -2.57 -7.54
N THR A 43 6.90 -3.31 -7.94
CA THR A 43 7.55 -4.26 -7.04
C THR A 43 8.50 -3.49 -6.11
N ALA A 44 7.94 -2.74 -5.16
CA ALA A 44 8.74 -1.96 -4.23
C ALA A 44 8.95 -2.77 -2.94
N SER A 45 10.16 -3.27 -2.73
CA SER A 45 10.55 -3.97 -1.51
C SER A 45 10.69 -3.07 -0.29
N ASP A 46 10.74 -1.75 -0.48
CA ASP A 46 11.14 -0.79 0.55
C ASP A 46 10.01 0.13 1.02
N MET A 47 8.77 -0.11 0.57
CA MET A 47 7.58 0.64 0.97
C MET A 47 6.57 -0.29 1.64
N GLY A 48 5.77 0.29 2.52
CA GLY A 48 4.82 -0.47 3.33
C GLY A 48 5.50 -0.95 4.63
N GLY A 49 4.79 -1.74 5.39
CA GLY A 49 5.22 -2.27 6.69
C GLY A 49 4.01 -2.56 7.56
N GLY A 50 4.17 -3.39 8.58
CA GLY A 50 3.13 -3.67 9.56
C GLY A 50 2.61 -2.41 10.22
N PHE A 51 1.38 -2.47 10.70
CA PHE A 51 0.73 -1.37 11.39
C PHE A 51 -0.02 -1.85 12.63
N SER A 52 -0.37 -0.91 13.50
CA SER A 52 -1.27 -1.12 14.63
C SER A 52 -2.21 0.07 14.70
N LEU A 53 -3.44 -0.12 14.26
CA LEU A 53 -4.49 0.89 14.18
C LEU A 53 -5.75 0.40 14.91
N VAL A 54 -6.86 1.12 14.71
CA VAL A 54 -8.19 0.79 15.23
C VAL A 54 -9.16 0.79 14.04
N ASP A 55 -10.00 -0.24 13.96
CA ASP A 55 -11.05 -0.33 12.94
C ASP A 55 -12.26 0.56 13.27
N GLU A 56 -13.21 0.65 12.34
CA GLU A 56 -14.45 1.42 12.49
C GLU A 56 -15.41 0.86 13.57
N ASN A 57 -15.07 -0.27 14.20
CA ASN A 57 -15.81 -0.84 15.33
C ASN A 57 -15.05 -0.65 16.66
N GLY A 58 -13.97 0.13 16.66
CA GLY A 58 -13.14 0.40 17.82
C GLY A 58 -12.22 -0.77 18.23
N LYS A 59 -12.02 -1.77 17.36
CA LYS A 59 -11.17 -2.93 17.66
C LYS A 59 -9.76 -2.72 17.10
N PRO A 60 -8.73 -3.31 17.74
CA PRO A 60 -7.38 -3.30 17.20
C PRO A 60 -7.33 -3.96 15.81
N ALA A 61 -6.69 -3.31 14.86
CA ALA A 61 -6.45 -3.78 13.51
C ALA A 61 -4.96 -3.73 13.17
N THR A 62 -4.47 -4.79 12.54
CA THR A 62 -3.10 -4.94 12.07
C THR A 62 -3.10 -5.50 10.65
N GLU A 63 -1.96 -5.50 9.99
CA GLU A 63 -1.80 -6.14 8.68
C GLU A 63 -2.18 -7.63 8.67
N GLN A 64 -2.12 -8.29 9.81
CA GLN A 64 -2.48 -9.72 9.95
C GLN A 64 -3.96 -9.98 9.72
N ASN A 65 -4.82 -8.98 9.90
CA ASN A 65 -6.24 -9.08 9.58
C ASN A 65 -6.48 -9.32 8.08
N TYR A 66 -5.49 -9.00 7.23
CA TYR A 66 -5.56 -9.11 5.78
C TYR A 66 -4.72 -10.26 5.19
N SER A 67 -4.13 -11.12 6.03
CA SER A 67 -3.16 -12.17 5.62
C SER A 67 -3.68 -13.20 4.61
N SER A 68 -5.00 -13.35 4.45
CA SER A 68 -5.63 -14.26 3.50
C SER A 68 -6.21 -13.59 2.26
N LYS A 69 -6.06 -12.26 2.13
CA LYS A 69 -6.69 -11.46 1.09
C LYS A 69 -5.73 -10.40 0.55
N PHE A 70 -6.10 -9.81 -0.56
CA PHE A 70 -5.51 -8.55 -1.00
C PHE A 70 -6.24 -7.39 -0.33
N ALA A 71 -5.55 -6.27 -0.11
CA ALA A 71 -6.17 -5.04 0.36
C ALA A 71 -5.94 -3.90 -0.62
N LEU A 72 -7.00 -3.16 -0.97
CA LEU A 72 -6.90 -1.88 -1.69
C LEU A 72 -6.92 -0.75 -0.67
N VAL A 73 -5.74 -0.21 -0.37
CA VAL A 73 -5.52 0.78 0.67
C VAL A 73 -5.51 2.19 0.08
N TYR A 74 -6.33 3.08 0.64
CA TYR A 74 -6.37 4.50 0.31
C TYR A 74 -6.20 5.34 1.58
N PHE A 75 -5.31 6.34 1.52
CA PHE A 75 -5.10 7.29 2.61
C PHE A 75 -5.86 8.59 2.32
N GLY A 76 -6.67 9.03 3.27
CA GLY A 76 -7.49 10.23 3.11
C GLY A 76 -8.13 10.68 4.42
N TYR A 77 -9.17 11.50 4.36
CA TYR A 77 -9.96 11.93 5.51
C TYR A 77 -11.43 12.12 5.11
N SER A 78 -12.36 11.89 6.05
CA SER A 78 -13.79 11.86 5.73
C SER A 78 -14.39 13.21 5.35
N PHE A 79 -13.74 14.31 5.76
CA PHE A 79 -14.14 15.68 5.45
C PHE A 79 -13.57 16.21 4.12
N CYS A 80 -12.92 15.36 3.32
CA CYS A 80 -12.40 15.74 2.01
C CYS A 80 -13.56 15.98 1.03
N PRO A 81 -13.65 17.16 0.39
CA PRO A 81 -14.81 17.47 -0.45
C PRO A 81 -14.76 16.87 -1.86
N ASP A 82 -13.61 16.35 -2.32
CA ASP A 82 -13.42 16.02 -3.74
C ASP A 82 -12.62 14.73 -3.97
N VAL A 83 -11.31 14.74 -3.76
CA VAL A 83 -10.43 13.64 -4.21
C VAL A 83 -10.66 12.31 -3.47
N CYS A 84 -11.03 12.34 -2.17
CA CYS A 84 -11.30 11.13 -1.41
C CYS A 84 -12.58 10.42 -1.90
N PRO A 85 -13.76 11.09 -1.98
CA PRO A 85 -14.95 10.42 -2.49
C PRO A 85 -14.77 9.89 -3.91
N THR A 86 -14.09 10.63 -4.80
CA THR A 86 -13.80 10.17 -6.17
C THR A 86 -12.91 8.91 -6.18
N GLY A 87 -11.86 8.89 -5.35
CA GLY A 87 -10.97 7.74 -5.22
C GLY A 87 -11.68 6.50 -4.66
N LEU A 88 -12.48 6.66 -3.62
CA LEU A 88 -13.24 5.56 -3.01
C LEU A 88 -14.32 5.02 -3.93
N GLN A 89 -15.00 5.87 -4.72
CA GLN A 89 -15.93 5.44 -5.75
C GLN A 89 -15.24 4.63 -6.84
N THR A 90 -14.03 5.03 -7.25
CA THR A 90 -13.20 4.29 -8.22
C THR A 90 -12.85 2.90 -7.68
N ILE A 91 -12.43 2.81 -6.41
CA ILE A 91 -12.13 1.54 -5.72
C ILE A 91 -13.36 0.64 -5.69
N SER A 92 -14.51 1.15 -5.25
CA SER A 92 -15.76 0.40 -5.17
C SER A 92 -16.18 -0.16 -6.53
N SER A 93 -16.18 0.69 -7.55
CA SER A 93 -16.49 0.27 -8.91
C SER A 93 -15.50 -0.75 -9.47
N ALA A 94 -14.21 -0.64 -9.12
CA ALA A 94 -13.21 -1.62 -9.53
C ALA A 94 -13.45 -2.98 -8.87
N ILE A 95 -13.82 -3.02 -7.58
CA ILE A 95 -14.16 -4.26 -6.87
C ILE A 95 -15.39 -4.93 -7.49
N GLU A 96 -16.45 -4.19 -7.80
CA GLU A 96 -17.62 -4.73 -8.49
C GLU A 96 -17.24 -5.40 -9.84
N LYS A 97 -16.30 -4.78 -10.59
CA LYS A 97 -15.79 -5.30 -11.85
C LYS A 97 -14.89 -6.55 -11.72
N LEU A 98 -14.43 -6.89 -10.53
CA LEU A 98 -13.74 -8.16 -10.29
C LEU A 98 -14.70 -9.35 -10.42
N GLY A 99 -15.99 -9.17 -10.17
CA GLY A 99 -16.98 -10.22 -10.23
C GLY A 99 -16.72 -11.31 -9.17
N PRO A 100 -16.57 -12.59 -9.56
CA PRO A 100 -16.32 -13.68 -8.61
C PRO A 100 -15.04 -13.53 -7.77
N ASP A 101 -14.09 -12.73 -8.24
CA ASP A 101 -12.83 -12.49 -7.53
C ASP A 101 -12.93 -11.35 -6.50
N ALA A 102 -14.06 -10.65 -6.43
CA ALA A 102 -14.25 -9.52 -5.54
C ALA A 102 -14.00 -9.88 -4.06
N ASP A 103 -14.34 -11.09 -3.63
CA ASP A 103 -14.17 -11.54 -2.24
C ASP A 103 -12.70 -11.74 -1.83
N LYS A 104 -11.80 -11.78 -2.80
CA LYS A 104 -10.36 -11.86 -2.55
C LYS A 104 -9.73 -10.51 -2.20
N VAL A 105 -10.47 -9.41 -2.37
CA VAL A 105 -9.96 -8.04 -2.20
C VAL A 105 -10.81 -7.27 -1.19
N VAL A 106 -10.16 -6.68 -0.20
CA VAL A 106 -10.80 -5.82 0.83
C VAL A 106 -10.44 -4.36 0.53
N PRO A 107 -11.40 -3.46 0.32
CA PRO A 107 -11.14 -2.02 0.29
C PRO A 107 -10.90 -1.51 1.71
N VAL A 108 -9.83 -0.73 1.89
CA VAL A 108 -9.41 -0.20 3.20
C VAL A 108 -9.15 1.29 3.07
N PHE A 109 -9.88 2.07 3.84
CA PHE A 109 -9.66 3.50 3.99
C PHE A 109 -8.91 3.79 5.28
N ILE A 110 -7.75 4.44 5.19
CA ILE A 110 -6.95 4.82 6.36
C ILE A 110 -6.99 6.32 6.52
N SER A 111 -7.55 6.78 7.65
CA SER A 111 -7.62 8.21 7.93
C SER A 111 -6.25 8.79 8.25
N VAL A 112 -5.96 9.96 7.68
CA VAL A 112 -4.81 10.81 8.02
C VAL A 112 -5.20 11.99 8.93
N ASP A 113 -6.46 12.01 9.40
CA ASP A 113 -6.99 13.02 10.31
C ASP A 113 -7.71 12.39 11.52
N PRO A 114 -6.97 11.73 12.40
CA PRO A 114 -7.55 11.00 13.52
C PRO A 114 -8.27 11.88 14.56
N GLU A 115 -8.14 13.20 14.48
CA GLU A 115 -8.87 14.10 15.38
C GLU A 115 -10.34 14.20 15.02
N ARG A 116 -10.69 14.23 13.72
CA ARG A 116 -12.08 14.29 13.23
C ARG A 116 -12.64 12.92 12.87
N ASP A 117 -11.79 12.03 12.37
CA ASP A 117 -12.17 10.70 11.88
C ASP A 117 -12.16 9.67 13.03
N THR A 118 -13.18 9.73 13.87
CA THR A 118 -13.42 8.69 14.88
C THR A 118 -13.86 7.37 14.21
N PRO A 119 -13.77 6.21 14.91
CA PRO A 119 -14.29 4.95 14.39
C PRO A 119 -15.74 5.06 13.87
N ASP A 120 -16.66 5.64 14.64
CA ASP A 120 -18.06 5.81 14.22
C ASP A 120 -18.20 6.67 12.97
N GLN A 121 -17.44 7.78 12.88
CA GLN A 121 -17.42 8.65 11.70
C GLN A 121 -16.92 7.88 10.47
N LEU A 122 -15.87 7.07 10.63
CA LEU A 122 -15.32 6.28 9.52
C LEU A 122 -16.31 5.21 9.05
N LYS A 123 -17.01 4.56 9.98
CA LYS A 123 -18.04 3.58 9.66
C LYS A 123 -19.16 4.18 8.81
N GLU A 124 -19.67 5.35 9.20
CA GLU A 124 -20.67 6.06 8.41
C GLU A 124 -20.15 6.44 7.03
N TYR A 125 -18.92 6.96 6.98
CA TYR A 125 -18.31 7.42 5.74
C TYR A 125 -18.00 6.29 4.76
N THR A 126 -17.36 5.20 5.19
CA THR A 126 -16.98 4.08 4.31
C THR A 126 -18.18 3.33 3.76
N ASN A 127 -19.26 3.21 4.53
CA ASN A 127 -20.53 2.59 4.11
C ASN A 127 -21.22 3.35 2.97
N LEU A 128 -20.89 4.63 2.74
CA LEU A 128 -21.41 5.38 1.58
C LEU A 128 -20.85 4.88 0.25
N PHE A 129 -19.73 4.17 0.27
CA PHE A 129 -19.02 3.74 -0.94
C PHE A 129 -19.15 2.24 -1.19
N HIS A 130 -18.96 1.40 -0.16
CA HIS A 130 -19.02 -0.04 -0.32
C HIS A 130 -19.23 -0.75 1.03
N ASP A 131 -20.14 -1.70 1.11
CA ASP A 131 -20.52 -2.43 2.34
C ASP A 131 -19.34 -3.20 3.00
N ARG A 132 -18.28 -3.51 2.23
CA ARG A 132 -17.09 -4.19 2.71
C ARG A 132 -15.88 -3.26 2.85
N MET A 133 -16.07 -1.96 2.73
CA MET A 133 -14.98 -1.00 2.89
C MET A 133 -14.72 -0.80 4.38
N GLU A 134 -13.52 -1.13 4.81
CA GLU A 134 -13.10 -0.98 6.20
C GLU A 134 -12.43 0.37 6.42
N GLY A 135 -12.82 1.08 7.50
CA GLY A 135 -12.23 2.34 7.92
C GLY A 135 -11.24 2.12 9.06
N LEU A 136 -10.02 2.62 8.91
CA LEU A 136 -8.98 2.52 9.94
C LEU A 136 -8.57 3.92 10.41
N THR A 137 -8.40 4.06 11.72
CA THR A 137 -7.86 5.26 12.37
C THR A 137 -6.90 4.86 13.50
N GLY A 138 -6.31 5.83 14.17
CA GLY A 138 -5.42 5.57 15.30
C GLY A 138 -4.93 6.84 15.95
N SER A 139 -3.91 6.76 16.80
CA SER A 139 -3.26 7.97 17.29
C SER A 139 -2.46 8.66 16.17
N LYS A 140 -2.24 9.96 16.32
CA LYS A 140 -1.42 10.71 15.37
C LYS A 140 -0.05 10.05 15.14
N SER A 141 0.60 9.53 16.18
CA SER A 141 1.90 8.87 16.03
C SER A 141 1.84 7.60 15.20
N GLN A 142 0.77 6.80 15.34
CA GLN A 142 0.57 5.59 14.53
C GLN A 142 0.33 5.94 13.05
N ILE A 143 -0.45 7.00 12.79
CA ILE A 143 -0.68 7.50 11.43
C ILE A 143 0.61 8.07 10.83
N ASP A 144 1.39 8.85 11.58
CA ASP A 144 2.69 9.39 11.13
C ASP A 144 3.69 8.27 10.76
N GLU A 145 3.75 7.21 11.56
CA GLU A 145 4.63 6.06 11.30
C GLU A 145 4.19 5.32 10.03
N LEU A 146 2.90 5.03 9.92
CA LEU A 146 2.36 4.31 8.77
C LEU A 146 2.49 5.10 7.47
N THR A 147 2.10 6.37 7.46
CA THR A 147 2.22 7.24 6.28
C THR A 147 3.66 7.38 5.82
N LYS A 148 4.62 7.47 6.76
CA LYS A 148 6.05 7.47 6.45
C LYS A 148 6.50 6.17 5.78
N SER A 149 6.05 5.00 6.26
CA SER A 149 6.41 3.70 5.66
C SER A 149 5.85 3.53 4.24
N PHE A 150 4.69 4.10 3.96
CA PHE A 150 4.07 4.12 2.63
C PHE A 150 4.52 5.30 1.75
N ARG A 151 5.38 6.19 2.27
CA ARG A 151 5.77 7.45 1.62
C ARG A 151 4.58 8.32 1.22
N VAL A 152 3.53 8.27 2.02
CA VAL A 152 2.35 9.12 1.89
C VAL A 152 2.65 10.47 2.50
N TYR A 153 2.51 11.52 1.71
CA TYR A 153 2.52 12.89 2.23
C TYR A 153 1.13 13.24 2.75
N TYR A 154 1.07 13.90 3.90
CA TYR A 154 -0.11 14.62 4.36
C TYR A 154 0.27 15.83 5.20
N ALA A 155 -0.59 16.86 5.21
CA ALA A 155 -0.41 18.06 6.03
C ALA A 155 -1.77 18.64 6.44
N ILE A 156 -2.00 18.75 7.73
CA ILE A 156 -3.20 19.34 8.33
C ILE A 156 -3.04 20.87 8.31
N ARG A 157 -3.99 21.61 7.71
CA ARG A 157 -3.93 23.06 7.48
C ARG A 157 -4.83 23.86 8.43
N LYS A 158 -4.66 23.66 9.74
CA LYS A 158 -5.42 24.42 10.77
C LYS A 158 -5.13 25.92 10.76
N ASP A 159 -4.04 26.33 10.15
CA ASP A 159 -3.68 27.72 9.91
C ASP A 159 -4.65 28.44 8.95
N GLN A 160 -5.34 27.68 8.07
CA GLN A 160 -6.30 28.23 7.12
C GLN A 160 -7.71 28.35 7.73
N ASP A 161 -8.15 27.34 8.46
CA ASP A 161 -9.42 27.31 9.19
C ASP A 161 -9.28 26.32 10.37
N PRO A 162 -9.29 26.78 11.63
CA PRO A 162 -9.10 25.90 12.78
C PRO A 162 -10.21 24.85 12.99
N GLU A 163 -11.41 25.11 12.50
CA GLU A 163 -12.58 24.24 12.68
C GLU A 163 -12.84 23.35 11.44
N ASN A 164 -12.71 23.95 10.23
CA ASN A 164 -13.00 23.27 8.97
C ASN A 164 -11.73 23.14 8.09
N TYR A 165 -10.61 22.82 8.71
CA TYR A 165 -9.33 22.79 8.03
C TYR A 165 -9.26 21.72 6.93
N PRO A 166 -8.64 22.03 5.79
CA PRO A 166 -8.29 21.03 4.78
C PRO A 166 -7.07 20.23 5.23
N VAL A 167 -6.96 19.02 4.67
CA VAL A 167 -5.76 18.19 4.80
C VAL A 167 -5.22 17.90 3.41
N ASP A 168 -4.03 18.40 3.12
CA ASP A 168 -3.32 18.01 1.89
C ASP A 168 -2.84 16.57 2.05
N HIS A 169 -3.06 15.71 1.07
CA HIS A 169 -2.57 14.34 1.12
C HIS A 169 -2.32 13.76 -0.27
N SER A 170 -1.45 12.73 -0.31
CA SER A 170 -1.25 11.94 -1.52
C SER A 170 -2.50 11.12 -1.85
N SER A 171 -2.91 11.10 -3.13
CA SER A 171 -4.15 10.45 -3.60
C SER A 171 -3.85 9.13 -4.34
N PHE A 172 -2.92 8.32 -3.82
CA PHE A 172 -2.60 7.01 -4.39
C PHE A 172 -3.43 5.91 -3.73
N THR A 173 -3.78 4.88 -4.52
CA THR A 173 -4.32 3.63 -4.01
C THR A 173 -3.24 2.55 -4.10
N TYR A 174 -3.08 1.78 -3.02
CA TYR A 174 -2.07 0.73 -2.90
C TYR A 174 -2.76 -0.63 -2.90
N LEU A 175 -2.34 -1.55 -3.78
CA LEU A 175 -2.74 -2.94 -3.72
C LEU A 175 -1.72 -3.71 -2.90
N MET A 176 -2.13 -4.24 -1.76
CA MET A 176 -1.34 -5.04 -0.85
C MET A 176 -1.68 -6.51 -1.01
N ASP A 177 -0.71 -7.41 -0.91
CA ASP A 177 -0.94 -8.85 -0.81
C ASP A 177 -1.12 -9.32 0.65
N GLY A 178 -1.35 -10.63 0.85
CA GLY A 178 -1.51 -11.22 2.17
C GLY A 178 -0.28 -11.14 3.08
N ASP A 179 0.90 -10.90 2.53
CA ASP A 179 2.14 -10.60 3.29
C ASP A 179 2.33 -9.10 3.55
N TRP A 180 1.32 -8.30 3.25
CA TRP A 180 1.31 -6.84 3.35
C TRP A 180 2.40 -6.17 2.51
N LYS A 181 2.69 -6.73 1.33
CA LYS A 181 3.62 -6.17 0.34
C LYS A 181 2.87 -5.47 -0.77
N ILE A 182 3.38 -4.33 -1.20
CA ILE A 182 2.80 -3.58 -2.31
C ILE A 182 2.98 -4.36 -3.61
N ARG A 183 1.87 -4.63 -4.30
CA ARG A 183 1.81 -5.30 -5.60
C ARG A 183 1.55 -4.33 -6.73
N ALA A 184 0.81 -3.25 -6.45
CA ALA A 184 0.57 -2.17 -7.39
C ALA A 184 0.32 -0.85 -6.64
N VAL A 185 0.61 0.27 -7.31
CA VAL A 185 0.22 1.61 -6.87
C VAL A 185 -0.54 2.27 -8.02
N PHE A 186 -1.73 2.73 -7.73
CA PHE A 186 -2.59 3.41 -8.70
C PHE A 186 -2.60 4.91 -8.44
N ARG A 187 -2.53 5.69 -9.50
CA ARG A 187 -2.73 7.14 -9.44
C ARG A 187 -4.21 7.47 -9.34
N HIS A 188 -4.50 8.70 -8.94
CA HIS A 188 -5.88 9.18 -8.79
C HIS A 188 -6.70 9.08 -10.11
N GLU A 189 -6.06 9.28 -11.26
CA GLU A 189 -6.69 9.27 -12.58
C GLU A 189 -7.00 7.87 -13.13
N VAL A 190 -6.64 6.80 -12.41
CA VAL A 190 -6.92 5.43 -12.84
C VAL A 190 -8.42 5.19 -12.97
N THR A 191 -8.84 4.56 -14.05
CA THR A 191 -10.24 4.17 -14.21
C THR A 191 -10.54 2.86 -13.46
N PRO A 192 -11.81 2.61 -13.07
CA PRO A 192 -12.21 1.35 -12.46
C PRO A 192 -11.86 0.11 -13.31
N ASP A 193 -11.97 0.20 -14.63
CA ASP A 193 -11.63 -0.90 -15.54
C ASP A 193 -10.12 -1.20 -15.54
N GLN A 194 -9.30 -0.17 -15.57
CA GLN A 194 -7.84 -0.29 -15.50
C GLN A 194 -7.41 -0.89 -14.16
N MET A 195 -7.97 -0.39 -13.05
CA MET A 195 -7.70 -0.90 -11.71
C MET A 195 -8.09 -2.37 -11.59
N ALA A 196 -9.32 -2.75 -11.97
CA ALA A 196 -9.79 -4.13 -11.93
C ALA A 196 -8.95 -5.06 -12.81
N LYS A 197 -8.58 -4.62 -14.02
CA LYS A 197 -7.70 -5.39 -14.91
C LYS A 197 -6.33 -5.64 -14.28
N ALA A 198 -5.72 -4.62 -13.69
CA ALA A 198 -4.42 -4.76 -13.03
C ALA A 198 -4.50 -5.71 -11.82
N ILE A 199 -5.55 -5.60 -10.98
CA ILE A 199 -5.78 -6.49 -9.85
C ILE A 199 -5.87 -7.95 -10.33
N LYS A 200 -6.64 -8.24 -11.39
CA LYS A 200 -6.79 -9.60 -11.95
C LYS A 200 -5.48 -10.22 -12.42
N THR A 201 -4.44 -9.43 -12.70
CA THR A 201 -3.13 -9.98 -13.11
C THR A 201 -2.30 -10.52 -11.94
N VAL A 202 -2.68 -10.19 -10.69
CA VAL A 202 -1.92 -10.57 -9.49
C VAL A 202 -2.71 -11.44 -8.51
N LEU A 203 -4.03 -11.65 -8.74
CA LEU A 203 -4.88 -12.59 -8.00
C LEU A 203 -4.58 -14.04 -8.39
#